data_5450557ebf3eb199248fb0cb2522af37
#
_entry.id   5450557ebf3eb199248fb0cb2522af37
#
_cell.length_a   1.000
_cell.length_b   1.000
_cell.length_c   1.000
_cell.angle_alpha   90.00
_cell.angle_beta   90.00
_cell.angle_gamma   90.00
#
_symmetry.space_group_name_H-M   'P 1'
#
loop_
_entity.id
_entity.type
_entity.pdbx_description
1 polymer ?
#
loop_
_entity_poly.entity_id
_entity_poly.type
_entity_poly.pdbx_seq_one_letter_code
_entity_poly.pdbx_strand_id
1 'polypeptide(L)'
;VAAASRVLDIGWNNLQWLVAALSVGLGFGLQEIFANFVSGLIVLAERPIRIGDVVTVGDVTGTVARIRARATAVIDFDNKEVIIPNKAFITDRVINWTLSTGTTRLLIKVGVAYGCDTALVQKLLLEVVQANDDVLEQPSPSVYFIDFGDSSLNFEIRAFVDAFDKRLRVQHEINTAIDGVLREHGIEIPFPQRDLHIRSAEGLAGLPVSPAAKTETLASQTAANSAQASV
;
A
#
# COMPACT_ATOMS: atom_id res chain seq x y z
N VAL A 1 44.78 -36.95 -24.39
CA VAL A 1 45.16 -35.53 -24.55
C VAL A 1 46.56 -35.43 -25.18
N ALA A 2 47.58 -36.11 -24.68
CA ALA A 2 48.95 -36.08 -25.22
C ALA A 2 49.08 -36.63 -26.67
N ALA A 3 48.22 -37.54 -27.11
CA ALA A 3 48.22 -38.03 -28.46
C ALA A 3 47.55 -37.05 -29.46
N ALA A 4 46.56 -36.31 -29.05
CA ALA A 4 45.87 -35.31 -29.88
C ALA A 4 46.74 -34.05 -30.08
N SER A 5 47.56 -33.64 -29.10
CA SER A 5 48.45 -32.50 -29.25
C SER A 5 49.57 -32.72 -30.27
N ARG A 6 50.03 -33.96 -30.44
CA ARG A 6 51.04 -34.32 -31.48
C ARG A 6 50.53 -34.26 -32.91
N VAL A 7 49.22 -34.48 -33.12
CA VAL A 7 48.62 -34.47 -34.43
C VAL A 7 48.36 -33.03 -34.96
N LEU A 8 48.19 -32.08 -34.03
CA LEU A 8 47.83 -30.67 -34.34
C LEU A 8 49.02 -29.71 -34.24
N ASP A 9 50.26 -30.19 -33.88
CA ASP A 9 51.46 -29.37 -33.67
C ASP A 9 51.26 -28.13 -32.76
N ILE A 10 50.27 -28.25 -31.85
CA ILE A 10 49.94 -27.20 -30.88
C ILE A 10 50.83 -27.36 -29.68
N GLY A 11 51.76 -26.40 -29.48
CA GLY A 11 52.62 -26.36 -28.31
C GLY A 11 51.81 -26.33 -27.02
N TRP A 12 52.27 -27.04 -25.98
CA TRP A 12 51.61 -27.14 -24.67
C TRP A 12 51.18 -25.78 -24.08
N ASN A 13 52.01 -24.73 -24.30
CA ASN A 13 51.72 -23.37 -23.86
C ASN A 13 50.47 -22.79 -24.54
N ASN A 14 50.25 -23.04 -25.83
CA ASN A 14 49.08 -22.53 -26.54
C ASN A 14 47.81 -23.21 -26.05
N LEU A 15 47.88 -24.50 -25.68
CA LEU A 15 46.77 -25.23 -25.14
C LEU A 15 46.36 -24.68 -23.76
N GLN A 16 47.31 -24.31 -22.89
CA GLN A 16 47.04 -23.71 -21.60
C GLN A 16 46.28 -22.39 -21.72
N TRP A 17 46.67 -21.51 -22.65
CA TRP A 17 45.99 -20.24 -22.89
C TRP A 17 44.57 -20.46 -23.43
N LEU A 18 44.38 -21.44 -24.31
CA LEU A 18 43.08 -21.78 -24.83
C LEU A 18 42.13 -22.31 -23.70
N VAL A 19 42.64 -23.20 -22.86
CA VAL A 19 41.86 -23.74 -21.72
C VAL A 19 41.56 -22.62 -20.72
N ALA A 20 42.51 -21.74 -20.44
CA ALA A 20 42.31 -20.60 -19.55
C ALA A 20 41.22 -19.65 -20.09
N ALA A 21 41.30 -19.28 -21.39
CA ALA A 21 40.33 -18.43 -22.02
C ALA A 21 38.92 -19.05 -22.03
N LEU A 22 38.84 -20.36 -22.34
CA LEU A 22 37.59 -21.11 -22.33
C LEU A 22 36.99 -21.19 -20.92
N SER A 23 37.86 -21.42 -19.91
CA SER A 23 37.40 -21.50 -18.50
C SER A 23 36.84 -20.17 -18.00
N VAL A 24 37.49 -19.05 -18.36
CA VAL A 24 36.99 -17.69 -18.05
C VAL A 24 35.67 -17.44 -18.76
N GLY A 25 35.59 -17.72 -20.05
CA GLY A 25 34.34 -17.58 -20.82
C GLY A 25 33.17 -18.42 -20.25
N LEU A 26 33.47 -19.67 -19.89
CA LEU A 26 32.47 -20.55 -19.25
C LEU A 26 32.08 -20.04 -17.86
N GLY A 27 33.06 -19.52 -17.10
CA GLY A 27 32.81 -18.93 -15.79
C GLY A 27 31.82 -17.76 -15.85
N PHE A 28 32.02 -16.83 -16.80
CA PHE A 28 31.06 -15.73 -17.04
C PHE A 28 29.70 -16.24 -17.52
N GLY A 29 29.68 -17.25 -18.41
CA GLY A 29 28.44 -17.84 -18.89
C GLY A 29 27.59 -18.55 -17.82
N LEU A 30 28.25 -19.09 -16.78
CA LEU A 30 27.58 -19.78 -15.66
C LEU A 30 27.37 -18.91 -14.43
N GLN A 31 27.87 -17.66 -14.42
CA GLN A 31 27.86 -16.78 -13.25
C GLN A 31 26.46 -16.64 -12.61
N GLU A 32 25.43 -16.39 -13.42
CA GLU A 32 24.06 -16.22 -12.92
C GLU A 32 23.48 -17.51 -12.33
N ILE A 33 23.83 -18.65 -12.89
CA ILE A 33 23.39 -19.96 -12.37
C ILE A 33 23.98 -20.20 -10.98
N PHE A 34 25.29 -19.97 -10.84
CA PHE A 34 25.97 -20.12 -9.55
C PHE A 34 25.47 -19.10 -8.53
N ALA A 35 25.27 -17.84 -8.92
CA ALA A 35 24.75 -16.81 -8.02
C ALA A 35 23.38 -17.21 -7.46
N ASN A 36 22.48 -17.68 -8.31
CA ASN A 36 21.14 -18.12 -7.90
C ASN A 36 21.19 -19.37 -7.00
N PHE A 37 22.09 -20.30 -7.30
CA PHE A 37 22.25 -21.51 -6.47
C PHE A 37 22.80 -21.16 -5.08
N VAL A 38 23.84 -20.35 -5.00
CA VAL A 38 24.43 -19.92 -3.72
C VAL A 38 23.41 -19.09 -2.92
N SER A 39 22.69 -18.17 -3.57
CA SER A 39 21.61 -17.42 -2.94
C SER A 39 20.50 -18.34 -2.40
N GLY A 40 20.16 -19.40 -3.13
CA GLY A 40 19.21 -20.40 -2.66
C GLY A 40 19.66 -21.11 -1.38
N LEU A 41 20.96 -21.43 -1.27
CA LEU A 41 21.51 -22.00 -0.03
C LEU A 41 21.46 -21.00 1.13
N ILE A 42 21.75 -19.72 0.88
CA ILE A 42 21.66 -18.65 1.88
C ILE A 42 20.22 -18.50 2.36
N VAL A 43 19.25 -18.41 1.44
CA VAL A 43 17.82 -18.32 1.77
C VAL A 43 17.38 -19.48 2.66
N LEU A 44 17.83 -20.70 2.37
CA LEU A 44 17.50 -21.89 3.17
C LEU A 44 18.19 -21.91 4.54
N ALA A 45 19.40 -21.37 4.64
CA ALA A 45 20.18 -21.31 5.87
C ALA A 45 19.72 -20.19 6.81
N GLU A 46 19.60 -18.95 6.30
CA GLU A 46 19.25 -17.76 7.08
C GLU A 46 17.74 -17.56 7.22
N ARG A 47 16.95 -18.13 6.30
CA ARG A 47 15.49 -18.08 6.29
C ARG A 47 14.90 -16.67 6.38
N PRO A 48 15.36 -15.71 5.56
CA PRO A 48 14.73 -14.40 5.49
C PRO A 48 13.29 -14.45 4.96
N ILE A 49 12.95 -15.54 4.27
CA ILE A 49 11.60 -15.89 3.82
C ILE A 49 11.34 -17.38 4.13
N ARG A 50 10.08 -17.71 4.37
CA ARG A 50 9.63 -19.09 4.65
C ARG A 50 8.46 -19.44 3.72
N ILE A 51 8.24 -20.73 3.51
CA ILE A 51 7.03 -21.19 2.80
C ILE A 51 5.80 -20.78 3.62
N GLY A 52 4.84 -20.14 2.96
CA GLY A 52 3.66 -19.56 3.58
C GLY A 52 3.77 -18.08 3.92
N ASP A 53 4.98 -17.49 3.92
CA ASP A 53 5.14 -16.06 4.14
C ASP A 53 4.52 -15.25 2.98
N VAL A 54 3.93 -14.11 3.31
CA VAL A 54 3.54 -13.11 2.32
C VAL A 54 4.71 -12.14 2.12
N VAL A 55 5.18 -12.06 0.90
CA VAL A 55 6.36 -11.25 0.54
C VAL A 55 6.07 -10.34 -0.65
N THR A 56 6.77 -9.19 -0.67
CA THR A 56 6.84 -8.32 -1.85
C THR A 56 8.27 -8.29 -2.35
N VAL A 57 8.49 -8.66 -3.61
CA VAL A 57 9.79 -8.64 -4.29
C VAL A 57 9.61 -7.90 -5.62
N GLY A 58 10.26 -6.74 -5.74
CA GLY A 58 10.00 -5.83 -6.86
C GLY A 58 8.54 -5.34 -6.85
N ASP A 59 7.82 -5.64 -7.89
CA ASP A 59 6.39 -5.33 -8.10
C ASP A 59 5.43 -6.48 -7.76
N VAL A 60 5.98 -7.66 -7.40
CA VAL A 60 5.18 -8.85 -7.11
C VAL A 60 4.96 -8.98 -5.62
N THR A 61 3.68 -9.06 -5.21
CA THR A 61 3.28 -9.39 -3.83
C THR A 61 2.49 -10.68 -3.83
N GLY A 62 2.87 -11.63 -2.97
CA GLY A 62 2.19 -12.92 -2.91
C GLY A 62 2.74 -13.83 -1.83
N THR A 63 2.22 -15.05 -1.77
CA THR A 63 2.60 -16.06 -0.79
C THR A 63 3.70 -16.95 -1.34
N VAL A 64 4.76 -17.17 -0.57
CA VAL A 64 5.84 -18.09 -0.90
C VAL A 64 5.31 -19.52 -0.91
N ALA A 65 5.20 -20.12 -2.10
CA ALA A 65 4.70 -21.47 -2.27
C ALA A 65 5.80 -22.53 -2.14
N ARG A 66 6.95 -22.28 -2.76
CA ARG A 66 8.07 -23.24 -2.81
C ARG A 66 9.40 -22.53 -2.94
N ILE A 67 10.40 -22.99 -2.20
CA ILE A 67 11.80 -22.56 -2.32
C ILE A 67 12.59 -23.71 -2.95
N ARG A 68 13.20 -23.45 -4.12
CA ARG A 68 14.04 -24.42 -4.85
C ARG A 68 15.49 -23.94 -4.92
N ALA A 69 16.37 -24.80 -5.42
CA ALA A 69 17.81 -24.51 -5.45
C ALA A 69 18.20 -23.20 -6.17
N ARG A 70 17.51 -22.79 -7.24
CA ARG A 70 17.86 -21.61 -8.02
C ARG A 70 16.77 -20.55 -8.08
N ALA A 71 15.55 -20.88 -7.70
CA ALA A 71 14.39 -19.98 -7.80
C ALA A 71 13.34 -20.32 -6.75
N THR A 72 12.64 -19.32 -6.29
CA THR A 72 11.50 -19.41 -5.37
C THR A 72 10.23 -19.13 -6.15
N ALA A 73 9.19 -19.92 -5.91
CA ALA A 73 7.87 -19.71 -6.49
C ALA A 73 6.99 -18.97 -5.49
N VAL A 74 6.40 -17.88 -5.94
CA VAL A 74 5.45 -17.04 -5.20
C VAL A 74 4.12 -17.08 -5.93
N ILE A 75 3.02 -17.32 -5.21
CA ILE A 75 1.65 -17.23 -5.74
C ILE A 75 1.14 -15.84 -5.42
N ASP A 76 0.84 -15.05 -6.44
CA ASP A 76 0.27 -13.72 -6.27
C ASP A 76 -1.22 -13.77 -5.90
N PHE A 77 -1.83 -12.60 -5.63
CA PHE A 77 -3.24 -12.53 -5.28
C PHE A 77 -4.20 -12.78 -6.46
N ASP A 78 -3.70 -12.78 -7.70
CA ASP A 78 -4.43 -13.21 -8.89
C ASP A 78 -4.31 -14.73 -9.13
N ASN A 79 -3.70 -15.47 -8.18
CA ASN A 79 -3.42 -16.90 -8.27
C ASN A 79 -2.45 -17.29 -9.39
N LYS A 80 -1.54 -16.39 -9.77
CA LYS A 80 -0.45 -16.66 -10.72
C LYS A 80 0.78 -17.13 -9.98
N GLU A 81 1.41 -18.19 -10.45
CA GLU A 81 2.70 -18.65 -9.93
C GLU A 81 3.85 -17.87 -10.60
N VAL A 82 4.46 -16.97 -9.85
CA VAL A 82 5.61 -16.16 -10.28
C VAL A 82 6.90 -16.82 -9.80
N ILE A 83 7.82 -17.09 -10.73
CA ILE A 83 9.10 -17.72 -10.43
C ILE A 83 10.17 -16.64 -10.32
N ILE A 84 10.67 -16.41 -9.13
CA ILE A 84 11.65 -15.37 -8.81
C ILE A 84 13.01 -16.04 -8.58
N PRO A 85 14.08 -15.61 -9.29
CA PRO A 85 15.43 -16.09 -9.04
C PRO A 85 15.86 -15.84 -7.58
N ASN A 86 16.52 -16.82 -6.95
CA ASN A 86 16.90 -16.68 -5.52
C ASN A 86 17.84 -15.51 -5.26
N LYS A 87 18.65 -15.12 -6.24
CA LYS A 87 19.54 -13.95 -6.15
C LYS A 87 18.74 -12.69 -5.78
N ALA A 88 17.53 -12.51 -6.32
CA ALA A 88 16.70 -11.34 -6.03
C ALA A 88 16.35 -11.22 -4.53
N PHE A 89 16.18 -12.33 -3.84
CA PHE A 89 15.90 -12.32 -2.39
C PHE A 89 17.10 -11.89 -1.52
N ILE A 90 18.32 -11.89 -2.08
CA ILE A 90 19.54 -11.51 -1.37
C ILE A 90 20.05 -10.13 -1.80
N THR A 91 19.91 -9.78 -3.09
CA THR A 91 20.47 -8.54 -3.63
C THR A 91 19.47 -7.41 -3.69
N ASP A 92 18.17 -7.71 -3.76
CA ASP A 92 17.13 -6.72 -3.93
C ASP A 92 16.43 -6.44 -2.60
N ARG A 93 15.65 -5.37 -2.57
CA ARG A 93 14.81 -5.05 -1.41
C ARG A 93 13.61 -6.01 -1.38
N VAL A 94 13.53 -6.82 -0.33
CA VAL A 94 12.41 -7.71 -0.05
C VAL A 94 11.66 -7.21 1.16
N ILE A 95 10.32 -7.15 1.06
CA ILE A 95 9.43 -6.87 2.20
C ILE A 95 8.78 -8.19 2.57
N ASN A 96 9.01 -8.68 3.77
CA ASN A 96 8.30 -9.82 4.33
C ASN A 96 7.27 -9.31 5.34
N TRP A 97 5.98 -9.55 5.06
CA TRP A 97 4.86 -9.05 5.84
C TRP A 97 4.53 -9.92 7.05
N THR A 98 5.02 -11.16 7.07
CA THR A 98 4.62 -12.18 8.05
C THR A 98 5.78 -12.81 8.81
N LEU A 99 7.02 -12.41 8.53
CA LEU A 99 8.23 -13.05 9.09
C LEU A 99 8.29 -13.03 10.62
N SER A 100 8.01 -11.88 11.24
CA SER A 100 8.20 -11.68 12.68
C SER A 100 6.87 -11.67 13.43
N THR A 101 5.95 -10.85 12.98
CA THR A 101 4.58 -10.73 13.50
C THR A 101 3.65 -10.64 12.32
N GLY A 102 2.52 -11.35 12.34
CA GLY A 102 1.47 -11.20 11.31
C GLY A 102 0.82 -9.82 11.32
N THR A 103 1.16 -8.99 12.33
CA THR A 103 0.55 -7.68 12.54
C THR A 103 0.80 -6.74 11.37
N THR A 104 -0.25 -6.30 10.74
CA THR A 104 -0.20 -5.38 9.60
C THR A 104 -1.01 -4.14 9.87
N ARG A 105 -0.45 -2.97 9.51
CA ARG A 105 -1.15 -1.70 9.63
C ARG A 105 -2.14 -1.52 8.50
N LEU A 106 -3.38 -1.17 8.86
CA LEU A 106 -4.39 -0.59 7.98
C LEU A 106 -4.27 0.93 8.01
N LEU A 107 -4.36 1.53 6.84
CA LEU A 107 -4.37 2.97 6.67
C LEU A 107 -5.60 3.33 5.84
N ILE A 108 -6.60 3.96 6.50
CA ILE A 108 -7.85 4.32 5.87
C ILE A 108 -7.94 5.85 5.84
N LYS A 109 -8.21 6.40 4.67
CA LYS A 109 -8.39 7.84 4.49
C LYS A 109 -9.87 8.15 4.36
N VAL A 110 -10.32 9.16 5.12
CA VAL A 110 -11.72 9.61 5.14
C VAL A 110 -11.73 11.12 4.95
N GLY A 111 -12.51 11.61 3.99
CA GLY A 111 -12.76 13.03 3.78
C GLY A 111 -14.17 13.39 4.22
N VAL A 112 -14.34 14.43 5.03
CA VAL A 112 -15.65 14.97 5.44
C VAL A 112 -15.80 16.42 4.96
N ALA A 113 -17.03 16.90 4.84
CA ALA A 113 -17.32 18.25 4.37
C ALA A 113 -16.75 19.33 5.30
N TYR A 114 -16.40 20.47 4.75
CA TYR A 114 -16.04 21.64 5.52
C TYR A 114 -17.21 22.11 6.40
N GLY A 115 -16.88 22.62 7.60
CA GLY A 115 -17.88 23.08 8.58
C GLY A 115 -18.31 22.01 9.58
N CYS A 116 -17.85 20.75 9.45
CA CYS A 116 -18.06 19.72 10.46
C CYS A 116 -17.22 19.98 11.72
N ASP A 117 -17.70 19.53 12.87
CA ASP A 117 -16.92 19.47 14.10
C ASP A 117 -15.84 18.38 13.99
N THR A 118 -14.58 18.79 13.83
CA THR A 118 -13.46 17.87 13.66
C THR A 118 -13.20 16.99 14.88
N ALA A 119 -13.51 17.47 16.08
CA ALA A 119 -13.35 16.69 17.31
C ALA A 119 -14.41 15.58 17.40
N LEU A 120 -15.64 15.89 17.01
CA LEU A 120 -16.72 14.89 16.91
C LEU A 120 -16.39 13.84 15.86
N VAL A 121 -15.96 14.27 14.66
CA VAL A 121 -15.57 13.34 13.59
C VAL A 121 -14.47 12.39 14.06
N GLN A 122 -13.40 12.92 14.66
CA GLN A 122 -12.31 12.11 15.17
C GLN A 122 -12.77 11.07 16.19
N LYS A 123 -13.65 11.47 17.12
CA LYS A 123 -14.21 10.59 18.12
C LYS A 123 -15.03 9.46 17.50
N LEU A 124 -15.94 9.78 16.60
CA LEU A 124 -16.80 8.81 15.91
C LEU A 124 -15.98 7.79 15.10
N LEU A 125 -14.99 8.27 14.34
CA LEU A 125 -14.10 7.41 13.56
C LEU A 125 -13.30 6.46 14.48
N LEU A 126 -12.84 6.95 15.62
CA LEU A 126 -12.10 6.14 16.59
C LEU A 126 -13.01 5.06 17.21
N GLU A 127 -14.22 5.41 17.61
CA GLU A 127 -15.21 4.48 18.17
C GLU A 127 -15.55 3.36 17.19
N VAL A 128 -15.75 3.68 15.90
CA VAL A 128 -15.99 2.68 14.84
C VAL A 128 -14.85 1.69 14.73
N VAL A 129 -13.62 2.19 14.75
CA VAL A 129 -12.44 1.32 14.60
C VAL A 129 -12.23 0.42 15.82
N GLN A 130 -12.46 0.96 17.02
CA GLN A 130 -12.36 0.20 18.27
C GLN A 130 -13.47 -0.84 18.46
N ALA A 131 -14.61 -0.65 17.80
CA ALA A 131 -15.72 -1.59 17.84
C ALA A 131 -15.52 -2.84 16.95
N ASN A 132 -14.50 -2.86 16.09
CA ASN A 132 -14.23 -4.02 15.24
C ASN A 132 -13.32 -5.01 15.96
N ASP A 133 -13.80 -6.24 16.15
CA ASP A 133 -13.13 -7.31 16.92
C ASP A 133 -11.79 -7.78 16.32
N ASP A 134 -11.56 -7.58 15.02
CA ASP A 134 -10.33 -7.95 14.35
C ASP A 134 -9.25 -6.86 14.38
N VAL A 135 -9.58 -5.68 14.92
CA VAL A 135 -8.61 -4.60 15.17
C VAL A 135 -7.92 -4.84 16.49
N LEU A 136 -6.60 -4.79 16.49
CA LEU A 136 -5.80 -4.98 17.69
C LEU A 136 -5.92 -3.79 18.64
N GLU A 137 -6.03 -4.06 19.94
CA GLU A 137 -5.91 -3.05 21.00
C GLU A 137 -4.47 -2.53 21.14
N GLN A 138 -3.48 -3.37 20.83
CA GLN A 138 -2.06 -3.07 20.88
C GLN A 138 -1.36 -3.54 19.58
N PRO A 139 -0.78 -2.64 18.79
CA PRO A 139 -0.77 -1.16 18.96
C PRO A 139 -2.17 -0.55 18.81
N SER A 140 -2.48 0.43 19.67
CA SER A 140 -3.81 1.04 19.70
C SER A 140 -4.14 1.77 18.39
N PRO A 141 -5.39 1.67 17.91
CA PRO A 141 -5.82 2.43 16.75
C PRO A 141 -5.82 3.94 17.04
N SER A 142 -5.59 4.73 16.01
CA SER A 142 -5.51 6.19 16.12
C SER A 142 -6.12 6.87 14.91
N VAL A 143 -6.71 8.03 15.11
CA VAL A 143 -7.31 8.86 14.06
C VAL A 143 -6.69 10.25 14.12
N TYR A 144 -6.22 10.72 12.99
CA TYR A 144 -5.60 12.04 12.86
C TYR A 144 -6.30 12.86 11.79
N PHE A 145 -6.52 14.13 12.08
CA PHE A 145 -6.81 15.14 11.07
C PHE A 145 -5.48 15.51 10.39
N ILE A 146 -5.36 15.26 9.09
CA ILE A 146 -4.08 15.35 8.36
C ILE A 146 -3.94 16.69 7.67
N ASP A 147 -4.94 17.06 6.86
CA ASP A 147 -4.89 18.27 6.07
C ASP A 147 -6.27 18.81 5.67
N PHE A 148 -6.25 20.00 5.10
CA PHE A 148 -7.39 20.64 4.45
C PHE A 148 -7.28 20.35 2.94
N GLY A 149 -8.09 19.42 2.44
CA GLY A 149 -8.15 19.09 1.01
C GLY A 149 -8.95 20.09 0.20
N ASP A 150 -8.93 19.94 -1.13
CA ASP A 150 -9.61 20.88 -2.04
C ASP A 150 -11.12 21.01 -1.78
N SER A 151 -11.76 19.92 -1.32
CA SER A 151 -13.20 19.89 -1.06
C SER A 151 -13.56 19.17 0.25
N SER A 152 -12.58 18.74 1.04
CA SER A 152 -12.80 17.95 2.24
C SER A 152 -11.77 18.23 3.35
N LEU A 153 -12.17 17.96 4.59
CA LEU A 153 -11.27 17.81 5.72
C LEU A 153 -10.80 16.36 5.76
N ASN A 154 -9.49 16.12 5.62
CA ASN A 154 -8.94 14.79 5.45
C ASN A 154 -8.48 14.19 6.77
N PHE A 155 -9.04 13.04 7.11
CA PHE A 155 -8.66 12.23 8.26
C PHE A 155 -7.96 10.96 7.82
N GLU A 156 -7.01 10.51 8.64
CA GLU A 156 -6.31 9.25 8.46
C GLU A 156 -6.49 8.38 9.71
N ILE A 157 -7.03 7.20 9.49
CA ILE A 157 -7.22 6.16 10.48
C ILE A 157 -6.06 5.18 10.37
N ARG A 158 -5.41 4.90 11.48
CA ARG A 158 -4.36 3.90 11.61
C ARG A 158 -4.85 2.82 12.56
N ALA A 159 -5.09 1.64 12.03
CA ALA A 159 -5.45 0.46 12.78
C ALA A 159 -4.47 -0.68 12.50
N PHE A 160 -4.47 -1.70 13.33
CA PHE A 160 -3.61 -2.86 13.17
C PHE A 160 -4.45 -4.13 13.24
N VAL A 161 -4.14 -5.10 12.38
CA VAL A 161 -4.75 -6.43 12.36
C VAL A 161 -3.69 -7.49 12.58
N ASP A 162 -4.06 -8.63 13.13
CA ASP A 162 -3.16 -9.72 13.49
C ASP A 162 -2.64 -10.54 12.30
N ALA A 163 -3.33 -10.44 11.13
CA ALA A 163 -2.99 -11.22 9.96
C ALA A 163 -3.18 -10.41 8.66
N PHE A 164 -2.29 -10.63 7.71
CA PHE A 164 -2.27 -9.92 6.45
C PHE A 164 -3.53 -10.17 5.59
N ASP A 165 -4.05 -11.38 5.59
CA ASP A 165 -5.24 -11.81 4.85
C ASP A 165 -6.54 -11.14 5.34
N LYS A 166 -6.60 -10.78 6.63
CA LYS A 166 -7.74 -10.06 7.21
C LYS A 166 -7.86 -8.61 6.74
N ARG A 167 -6.79 -8.02 6.21
CA ARG A 167 -6.72 -6.59 5.85
C ARG A 167 -7.91 -6.10 5.03
N LEU A 168 -8.20 -6.75 3.92
CA LEU A 168 -9.25 -6.29 2.99
C LEU A 168 -10.64 -6.43 3.60
N ARG A 169 -10.90 -7.51 4.34
CA ARG A 169 -12.18 -7.73 5.01
C ARG A 169 -12.41 -6.68 6.10
N VAL A 170 -11.44 -6.49 6.98
CA VAL A 170 -11.52 -5.50 8.06
C VAL A 170 -11.63 -4.08 7.51
N GLN A 171 -10.88 -3.75 6.46
CA GLN A 171 -11.00 -2.44 5.78
C GLN A 171 -12.41 -2.22 5.22
N HIS A 172 -13.01 -3.23 4.60
CA HIS A 172 -14.37 -3.15 4.10
C HIS A 172 -15.39 -2.93 5.24
N GLU A 173 -15.29 -3.70 6.31
CA GLU A 173 -16.16 -3.60 7.48
C GLU A 173 -16.08 -2.21 8.12
N ILE A 174 -14.86 -1.70 8.34
CA ILE A 174 -14.64 -0.36 8.90
C ILE A 174 -15.21 0.72 7.97
N ASN A 175 -14.93 0.66 6.66
CA ASN A 175 -15.46 1.64 5.71
C ASN A 175 -16.98 1.66 5.69
N THR A 176 -17.62 0.50 5.75
CA THR A 176 -19.09 0.38 5.80
C THR A 176 -19.65 0.97 7.09
N ALA A 177 -19.00 0.69 8.23
CA ALA A 177 -19.41 1.24 9.51
C ALA A 177 -19.21 2.77 9.57
N ILE A 178 -18.13 3.28 9.01
CA ILE A 178 -17.87 4.73 8.91
C ILE A 178 -18.98 5.42 8.12
N ASP A 179 -19.35 4.91 6.93
CA ASP A 179 -20.45 5.47 6.13
C ASP A 179 -21.74 5.55 6.93
N GLY A 180 -22.09 4.47 7.66
CA GLY A 180 -23.25 4.42 8.53
C GLY A 180 -23.24 5.48 9.62
N VAL A 181 -22.17 5.55 10.39
CA VAL A 181 -22.03 6.48 11.52
C VAL A 181 -21.99 7.95 11.07
N LEU A 182 -21.29 8.27 9.99
CA LEU A 182 -21.26 9.63 9.44
C LEU A 182 -22.65 10.07 8.98
N ARG A 183 -23.39 9.18 8.33
CA ARG A 183 -24.78 9.43 7.88
C ARG A 183 -25.75 9.65 9.05
N GLU A 184 -25.65 8.84 10.12
CA GLU A 184 -26.46 8.98 11.32
C GLU A 184 -26.26 10.33 12.01
N HIS A 185 -25.04 10.86 11.98
CA HIS A 185 -24.71 12.14 12.59
C HIS A 185 -24.82 13.33 11.62
N GLY A 186 -25.33 13.12 10.41
CA GLY A 186 -25.52 14.18 9.41
C GLY A 186 -24.18 14.77 8.91
N ILE A 187 -23.08 14.01 9.02
CA ILE A 187 -21.77 14.41 8.51
C ILE A 187 -21.67 13.97 7.06
N GLU A 188 -21.52 14.93 6.17
CA GLU A 188 -21.48 14.69 4.73
C GLU A 188 -20.06 14.31 4.27
N ILE A 189 -19.98 13.29 3.39
CA ILE A 189 -18.80 12.99 2.59
C ILE A 189 -18.94 13.80 1.30
N PRO A 190 -18.13 14.85 1.10
CA PRO A 190 -18.39 15.82 0.05
C PRO A 190 -18.04 15.29 -1.34
N PHE A 191 -18.87 15.65 -2.31
CA PHE A 191 -18.47 15.59 -3.71
C PHE A 191 -17.46 16.70 -4.03
N PRO A 192 -16.67 16.59 -5.12
CA PRO A 192 -15.81 17.66 -5.56
C PRO A 192 -16.60 18.96 -5.74
N GLN A 193 -16.26 20.01 -4.99
CA GLN A 193 -16.89 21.32 -5.03
C GLN A 193 -16.20 22.21 -6.06
N ARG A 194 -16.96 23.00 -6.79
CA ARG A 194 -16.43 24.02 -7.74
C ARG A 194 -17.30 25.26 -7.69
N ASP A 195 -16.68 26.39 -7.43
CA ASP A 195 -17.32 27.69 -7.56
C ASP A 195 -17.29 28.14 -9.03
N LEU A 196 -18.45 28.41 -9.60
CA LEU A 196 -18.58 28.86 -10.97
C LEU A 196 -18.91 30.34 -10.98
N HIS A 197 -17.98 31.19 -11.46
CA HIS A 197 -18.24 32.62 -11.73
C HIS A 197 -18.66 32.80 -13.18
N ILE A 198 -19.96 32.98 -13.41
CA ILE A 198 -20.51 33.23 -14.76
C ILE A 198 -20.38 34.73 -15.07
N ARG A 199 -19.45 35.10 -15.94
CA ARG A 199 -19.21 36.51 -16.32
C ARG A 199 -20.17 37.05 -17.38
N SER A 200 -20.76 36.21 -18.23
CA SER A 200 -21.80 36.53 -19.19
C SER A 200 -22.75 35.36 -19.37
N ALA A 201 -24.02 35.62 -19.46
CA ALA A 201 -25.07 34.60 -19.58
C ALA A 201 -25.93 34.83 -20.83
N GLU A 202 -25.33 35.32 -21.94
CA GLU A 202 -25.99 35.61 -23.22
C GLU A 202 -26.54 34.32 -23.86
N GLY A 203 -27.51 33.74 -23.49
CA GLY A 203 -28.11 32.47 -23.93
C GLY A 203 -28.83 31.72 -22.82
N LEU A 204 -28.70 32.15 -21.57
CA LEU A 204 -29.42 31.63 -20.43
C LEU A 204 -30.68 32.44 -20.08
N ALA A 205 -30.99 33.45 -20.88
CA ALA A 205 -32.21 34.26 -20.72
C ALA A 205 -33.44 33.38 -20.99
N GLY A 206 -34.07 32.87 -19.94
CA GLY A 206 -35.25 32.03 -20.02
C GLY A 206 -35.18 30.71 -19.20
N LEU A 207 -34.06 30.40 -18.61
CA LEU A 207 -34.01 29.30 -17.64
C LEU A 207 -34.57 29.78 -16.29
N PRO A 208 -35.48 29.00 -15.65
CA PRO A 208 -35.95 29.33 -14.31
C PRO A 208 -34.79 29.25 -13.32
N VAL A 209 -34.30 30.39 -12.87
CA VAL A 209 -33.33 30.46 -11.77
C VAL A 209 -34.13 30.20 -10.49
N SER A 210 -34.02 29.01 -9.94
CA SER A 210 -34.52 28.77 -8.59
C SER A 210 -33.71 29.68 -7.64
N PRO A 211 -34.35 30.53 -6.83
CA PRO A 211 -33.61 31.34 -5.88
C PRO A 211 -32.89 30.41 -4.92
N ALA A 212 -31.55 30.51 -4.92
CA ALA A 212 -30.72 29.80 -3.93
C ALA A 212 -31.30 30.07 -2.55
N ALA A 213 -31.46 29.01 -1.76
CA ALA A 213 -31.80 29.10 -0.35
C ALA A 213 -30.90 30.16 0.27
N LYS A 214 -31.48 31.21 0.84
CA LYS A 214 -30.73 32.25 1.52
C LYS A 214 -29.90 31.60 2.61
N THR A 215 -28.60 31.62 2.44
CA THR A 215 -27.69 31.37 3.54
C THR A 215 -27.96 32.47 4.56
N GLU A 216 -28.69 32.16 5.63
CA GLU A 216 -28.86 33.08 6.75
C GLU A 216 -27.46 33.31 7.32
N THR A 217 -26.95 34.47 7.07
CA THR A 217 -25.65 34.93 7.56
C THR A 217 -25.73 34.94 9.09
N LEU A 218 -24.86 34.22 9.75
CA LEU A 218 -24.65 34.19 11.20
C LEU A 218 -24.51 35.59 11.85
N ALA A 219 -24.43 36.65 11.07
CA ALA A 219 -24.40 38.03 11.55
C ALA A 219 -25.73 38.53 12.14
N SER A 220 -26.87 37.89 11.83
CA SER A 220 -28.18 38.31 12.40
C SER A 220 -28.47 37.71 13.78
N GLN A 221 -27.81 36.63 14.16
CA GLN A 221 -28.00 36.02 15.48
C GLN A 221 -27.18 36.70 16.59
N THR A 222 -26.07 37.33 16.25
CA THR A 222 -25.26 38.07 17.23
C THR A 222 -25.93 39.39 17.62
N ALA A 223 -26.72 40.01 16.75
CA ALA A 223 -27.44 41.24 17.09
C ALA A 223 -28.69 41.02 17.95
N ALA A 224 -29.34 39.86 17.85
CA ALA A 224 -30.50 39.52 18.66
C ALA A 224 -30.12 39.13 20.11
N ASN A 225 -28.94 38.55 20.32
CA ASN A 225 -28.48 38.12 21.64
C ASN A 225 -27.89 39.28 22.49
N SER A 226 -27.43 40.37 21.84
CA SER A 226 -26.95 41.56 22.56
C SER A 226 -28.07 42.48 23.06
N ALA A 227 -29.29 42.36 22.47
CA ALA A 227 -30.46 43.14 22.92
C ALA A 227 -31.20 42.53 24.12
N GLN A 228 -30.96 41.27 24.46
CA GLN A 228 -31.60 40.59 25.62
C GLN A 228 -30.71 40.58 26.89
N ALA A 229 -29.48 41.07 26.82
CA ALA A 229 -28.58 41.13 27.97
C ALA A 229 -28.56 42.50 28.72
N SER A 230 -29.49 43.40 28.41
CA SER A 230 -29.61 44.74 29.05
C SER A 230 -31.05 45.10 29.43
N VAL A 231 -31.67 44.18 30.20
CA VAL A 231 -32.84 44.51 31.06
C VAL A 231 -32.63 43.85 32.41
#